data_7a4fc3944b8ac9176b2ec88a2c222dd1
#
_entry.id   7a4fc3944b8ac9176b2ec88a2c222dd1
#
_cell.length_a   1.000
_cell.length_b   1.000
_cell.length_c   1.000
_cell.angle_alpha   90.00
_cell.angle_beta   90.00
_cell.angle_gamma   90.00
#
_symmetry.space_group_name_H-M   'P 1'
#
loop_
_entity.id
_entity.type
_entity.pdbx_description
1 polymer ?
#
loop_
_entity_poly.entity_id
_entity_poly.type
_entity_poly.pdbx_seq_one_letter_code
_entity_poly.pdbx_strand_id
1 'polypeptide(L)'
;LQMQERWAESLAFYEARDQGLRSNPAQSARTGSLRTDWAFALIRNGRVDQALDMMQRIVNHYQRVPYADPQLVARAKGFLAVALAAKGDDAKALAVFDEAIPFLLRQVASDSEGDGLGAGRQFRINNVLESYIALMARYQVRGEKANGRDPVAESFSIADVARGSAVQRAVAASSARASLPDLALAELARKEQDAGNRLSSLTKILARLASMPEGQRLDTVMVDLRREIDQLAKEQAGLRTELASRFPDYLSLVDPRPASLADMQAALKSDEAAVALYVARDQTYVWTI
;
A
#
# COMPACT_ATOMS: atom_id res chain seq x y z
N LEU A 1 -1.78 1.76 20.31
CA LEU A 1 -1.79 3.20 20.58
C LEU A 1 -2.24 3.99 19.34
N GLN A 2 -1.57 3.89 18.17
CA GLN A 2 -1.91 4.68 16.98
C GLN A 2 -3.29 4.36 16.41
N MET A 3 -3.68 3.09 16.36
CA MET A 3 -5.03 2.66 15.96
C MET A 3 -6.13 3.13 16.95
N GLN A 4 -5.74 3.57 18.13
CA GLN A 4 -6.60 4.16 19.16
C GLN A 4 -6.45 5.69 19.23
N GLU A 5 -5.75 6.29 18.28
CA GLU A 5 -5.47 7.72 18.16
C GLU A 5 -4.75 8.35 19.39
N ARG A 6 -4.10 7.52 20.19
CA ARG A 6 -3.31 7.94 21.36
C ARG A 6 -1.92 8.43 20.89
N TRP A 7 -1.91 9.56 20.18
CA TRP A 7 -0.73 10.04 19.45
C TRP A 7 0.42 10.48 20.36
N ALA A 8 0.10 11.20 21.44
CA ALA A 8 1.12 11.66 22.40
C ALA A 8 1.80 10.48 23.09
N GLU A 9 1.03 9.49 23.51
CA GLU A 9 1.57 8.28 24.15
C GLU A 9 2.36 7.41 23.16
N SER A 10 1.88 7.36 21.90
CA SER A 10 2.63 6.66 20.83
C SER A 10 3.99 7.33 20.58
N LEU A 11 4.05 8.66 20.58
CA LEU A 11 5.29 9.40 20.44
C LEU A 11 6.23 9.14 21.60
N ALA A 12 5.74 9.26 22.83
CA ALA A 12 6.52 9.00 24.06
C ALA A 12 7.10 7.57 24.07
N PHE A 13 6.32 6.57 23.61
CA PHE A 13 6.79 5.20 23.47
C PHE A 13 7.97 5.08 22.50
N TYR A 14 7.89 5.73 21.32
CA TYR A 14 8.98 5.68 20.35
C TYR A 14 10.23 6.40 20.83
N GLU A 15 10.08 7.52 21.55
CA GLU A 15 11.19 8.28 22.13
C GLU A 15 11.90 7.48 23.23
N ALA A 16 11.15 6.88 24.14
CA ALA A 16 11.70 6.01 25.19
C ALA A 16 12.43 4.79 24.59
N ARG A 17 11.84 4.18 23.55
CA ARG A 17 12.47 3.08 22.82
C ARG A 17 13.78 3.51 22.14
N ASP A 18 13.81 4.66 21.48
CA ASP A 18 15.02 5.17 20.82
C ASP A 18 16.12 5.45 21.83
N GLN A 19 15.78 6.03 22.98
CA GLN A 19 16.73 6.25 24.08
C GLN A 19 17.33 4.92 24.59
N GLY A 20 16.49 3.90 24.77
CA GLY A 20 16.95 2.56 25.15
C GLY A 20 17.84 1.89 24.10
N LEU A 21 17.57 2.13 22.81
CA LEU A 21 18.39 1.59 21.73
C LEU A 21 19.73 2.30 21.57
N ARG A 22 19.82 3.59 21.86
CA ARG A 22 21.10 4.33 21.85
C ARG A 22 22.09 3.81 22.90
N SER A 23 21.58 3.28 24.00
CA SER A 23 22.42 2.66 25.04
C SER A 23 22.89 1.23 24.67
N ASN A 24 22.34 0.62 23.59
CA ASN A 24 22.72 -0.72 23.14
C ASN A 24 22.91 -0.78 21.60
N PRO A 25 24.11 -0.45 21.08
CA PRO A 25 24.39 -0.39 19.65
C PRO A 25 24.12 -1.70 18.89
N ALA A 26 24.37 -2.86 19.51
CA ALA A 26 24.13 -4.17 18.90
C ALA A 26 22.63 -4.43 18.67
N GLN A 27 21.80 -4.00 19.59
CA GLN A 27 20.34 -4.09 19.47
C GLN A 27 19.81 -3.05 18.47
N SER A 28 20.41 -1.86 18.43
CA SER A 28 20.10 -0.82 17.46
C SER A 28 20.33 -1.28 16.02
N ALA A 29 21.42 -1.98 15.74
CA ALA A 29 21.72 -2.55 14.43
C ALA A 29 20.73 -3.63 14.00
N ARG A 30 20.26 -4.47 14.95
CA ARG A 30 19.25 -5.52 14.69
C ARG A 30 17.83 -4.99 14.49
N THR A 31 17.50 -3.95 15.21
CA THR A 31 16.17 -3.31 15.17
C THR A 31 16.13 -2.12 14.23
N GLY A 32 17.15 -1.89 13.42
CA GLY A 32 17.33 -0.82 12.40
C GLY A 32 16.11 -0.59 11.52
N SER A 33 15.06 -0.34 12.12
CA SER A 33 13.73 -0.60 11.69
C SER A 33 13.08 0.65 11.18
N LEU A 34 12.40 0.42 10.21
CA LEU A 34 11.17 1.03 9.76
C LEU A 34 10.50 1.84 10.85
N ARG A 35 10.82 3.11 10.86
CA ARG A 35 10.26 4.06 11.81
C ARG A 35 9.12 4.86 11.17
N THR A 36 8.43 4.29 10.17
CA THR A 36 7.29 4.93 9.53
C THR A 36 6.19 5.27 10.52
N ASP A 37 5.92 4.36 11.45
CA ASP A 37 4.93 4.58 12.50
C ASP A 37 5.37 5.71 13.46
N TRP A 38 6.67 5.82 13.76
CA TRP A 38 7.19 6.93 14.55
C TRP A 38 7.10 8.25 13.79
N ALA A 39 7.48 8.27 12.52
CA ALA A 39 7.32 9.47 11.69
C ALA A 39 5.87 9.95 11.67
N PHE A 40 4.91 9.02 11.57
CA PHE A 40 3.49 9.37 11.62
C PHE A 40 3.09 9.93 12.99
N ALA A 41 3.57 9.34 14.10
CA ALA A 41 3.34 9.90 15.43
C ALA A 41 3.93 11.32 15.59
N LEU A 42 5.11 11.59 15.02
CA LEU A 42 5.71 12.92 14.97
C LEU A 42 4.81 13.91 14.22
N ILE A 43 4.30 13.55 13.04
CA ILE A 43 3.39 14.37 12.24
C ILE A 43 2.13 14.72 13.06
N ARG A 44 1.52 13.69 13.67
CA ARG A 44 0.29 13.87 14.48
C ARG A 44 0.48 14.71 15.74
N ASN A 45 1.73 14.89 16.18
CA ASN A 45 2.10 15.78 17.31
C ASN A 45 2.74 17.11 16.83
N GLY A 46 2.59 17.49 15.55
CA GLY A 46 3.06 18.76 15.01
C GLY A 46 4.58 18.85 14.75
N ARG A 47 5.33 17.74 14.94
CA ARG A 47 6.78 17.69 14.75
C ARG A 47 7.16 17.27 13.33
N VAL A 48 6.61 17.98 12.34
CA VAL A 48 6.67 17.60 10.92
C VAL A 48 8.10 17.59 10.36
N ASP A 49 8.94 18.56 10.74
CA ASP A 49 10.33 18.62 10.24
C ASP A 49 11.16 17.43 10.69
N GLN A 50 10.93 16.95 11.93
CA GLN A 50 11.61 15.76 12.43
C GLN A 50 11.15 14.48 11.73
N ALA A 51 9.85 14.41 11.41
CA ALA A 51 9.31 13.31 10.64
C ALA A 51 9.89 13.30 9.22
N LEU A 52 9.97 14.46 8.59
CA LEU A 52 10.53 14.63 7.23
C LEU A 52 12.00 14.18 7.18
N ASP A 53 12.84 14.68 8.08
CA ASP A 53 14.25 14.27 8.17
C ASP A 53 14.39 12.76 8.40
N MET A 54 13.60 12.19 9.31
CA MET A 54 13.58 10.75 9.55
C MET A 54 13.21 9.97 8.31
N MET A 55 12.14 10.35 7.62
CA MET A 55 11.67 9.63 6.42
C MET A 55 12.63 9.76 5.26
N GLN A 56 13.26 10.91 5.08
CA GLN A 56 14.29 11.11 4.06
C GLN A 56 15.48 10.18 4.27
N ARG A 57 15.95 10.03 5.51
CA ARG A 57 17.02 9.07 5.85
C ARG A 57 16.62 7.63 5.58
N ILE A 58 15.37 7.25 5.88
CA ILE A 58 14.86 5.90 5.64
C ILE A 58 14.80 5.62 4.14
N VAL A 59 14.26 6.53 3.35
CA VAL A 59 14.20 6.38 1.88
C VAL A 59 15.61 6.27 1.29
N ASN A 60 16.52 7.18 1.68
CA ASN A 60 17.92 7.14 1.24
C ASN A 60 18.62 5.85 1.62
N HIS A 61 18.32 5.29 2.80
CA HIS A 61 18.85 3.98 3.21
C HIS A 61 18.37 2.88 2.26
N TYR A 62 17.07 2.79 1.99
CA TYR A 62 16.54 1.76 1.08
C TYR A 62 17.04 1.88 -0.35
N GLN A 63 17.29 3.10 -0.84
CA GLN A 63 17.87 3.30 -2.17
C GLN A 63 19.30 2.75 -2.30
N ARG A 64 20.02 2.63 -1.18
CA ARG A 64 21.39 2.08 -1.15
C ARG A 64 21.44 0.57 -0.87
N VAL A 65 20.34 -0.01 -0.37
CA VAL A 65 20.27 -1.44 -0.10
C VAL A 65 20.00 -2.18 -1.41
N PRO A 66 20.94 -3.02 -1.88
CA PRO A 66 20.67 -3.88 -3.04
C PRO A 66 19.46 -4.76 -2.77
N TYR A 67 18.53 -4.83 -3.71
CA TYR A 67 17.33 -5.67 -3.62
C TYR A 67 16.42 -5.35 -2.43
N ALA A 68 16.33 -4.09 -2.03
CA ALA A 68 15.36 -3.67 -1.05
C ALA A 68 13.95 -4.11 -1.48
N ASP A 69 13.17 -4.63 -0.53
CA ASP A 69 11.79 -5.03 -0.79
C ASP A 69 11.00 -3.83 -1.37
N PRO A 70 10.45 -3.94 -2.59
CA PRO A 70 9.72 -2.85 -3.22
C PRO A 70 8.53 -2.35 -2.38
N GLN A 71 7.91 -3.23 -1.59
CA GLN A 71 6.82 -2.86 -0.69
C GLN A 71 7.30 -2.00 0.47
N LEU A 72 8.48 -2.30 1.02
CA LEU A 72 9.10 -1.48 2.07
C LEU A 72 9.49 -0.10 1.53
N VAL A 73 10.07 -0.07 0.33
CA VAL A 73 10.44 1.18 -0.36
C VAL A 73 9.21 2.03 -0.63
N ALA A 74 8.16 1.45 -1.20
CA ALA A 74 6.91 2.15 -1.51
C ALA A 74 6.26 2.71 -0.23
N ARG A 75 6.23 1.92 0.84
CA ARG A 75 5.70 2.39 2.13
C ARG A 75 6.54 3.53 2.71
N ALA A 76 7.87 3.43 2.65
CA ALA A 76 8.74 4.50 3.12
C ALA A 76 8.53 5.80 2.30
N LYS A 77 8.45 5.69 0.98
CA LYS A 77 8.10 6.82 0.10
C LYS A 77 6.71 7.38 0.42
N GLY A 78 5.71 6.52 0.62
CA GLY A 78 4.37 6.94 1.02
C GLY A 78 4.39 7.81 2.28
N PHE A 79 5.10 7.39 3.33
CA PHE A 79 5.22 8.20 4.56
C PHE A 79 6.11 9.44 4.39
N LEU A 80 7.10 9.43 3.49
CA LEU A 80 7.81 10.65 3.10
C LEU A 80 6.85 11.66 2.46
N ALA A 81 6.00 11.21 1.56
CA ALA A 81 4.99 12.04 0.92
C ALA A 81 3.97 12.60 1.94
N VAL A 82 3.56 11.78 2.93
CA VAL A 82 2.72 12.25 4.06
C VAL A 82 3.40 13.38 4.83
N ALA A 83 4.70 13.26 5.13
CA ALA A 83 5.46 14.31 5.82
C ALA A 83 5.59 15.59 4.98
N LEU A 84 5.84 15.45 3.67
CA LEU A 84 5.89 16.58 2.75
C LEU A 84 4.53 17.29 2.64
N ALA A 85 3.45 16.53 2.52
CA ALA A 85 2.08 17.06 2.48
C ALA A 85 1.69 17.77 3.79
N ALA A 86 2.12 17.23 4.93
CA ALA A 86 1.92 17.86 6.24
C ALA A 86 2.74 19.15 6.41
N LYS A 87 3.89 19.25 5.73
CA LYS A 87 4.69 20.49 5.68
C LYS A 87 4.12 21.54 4.74
N GLY A 88 3.17 21.17 3.87
CA GLY A 88 2.61 22.04 2.83
C GLY A 88 3.40 22.07 1.53
N ASP A 89 4.38 21.17 1.35
CA ASP A 89 5.13 21.04 0.09
C ASP A 89 4.38 20.09 -0.86
N ASP A 90 3.19 20.55 -1.30
CA ASP A 90 2.22 19.76 -2.05
C ASP A 90 2.79 19.20 -3.36
N ALA A 91 3.61 19.97 -4.08
CA ALA A 91 4.18 19.55 -5.34
C ALA A 91 5.16 18.38 -5.17
N LYS A 92 6.07 18.47 -4.16
CA LYS A 92 6.98 17.35 -3.86
C LYS A 92 6.23 16.16 -3.27
N ALA A 93 5.23 16.40 -2.42
CA ALA A 93 4.39 15.33 -1.90
C ALA A 93 3.74 14.54 -3.04
N LEU A 94 3.15 15.24 -4.03
CA LEU A 94 2.51 14.62 -5.17
C LEU A 94 3.49 13.75 -5.98
N ALA A 95 4.69 14.28 -6.28
CA ALA A 95 5.71 13.53 -7.02
C ALA A 95 6.11 12.22 -6.30
N VAL A 96 6.27 12.27 -4.97
CA VAL A 96 6.63 11.07 -4.18
C VAL A 96 5.44 10.12 -4.02
N PHE A 97 4.21 10.63 -3.91
CA PHE A 97 3.01 9.80 -3.94
C PHE A 97 2.86 9.05 -5.26
N ASP A 98 3.14 9.70 -6.39
CA ASP A 98 3.06 9.08 -7.71
C ASP A 98 3.98 7.86 -7.84
N GLU A 99 5.11 7.86 -7.14
CA GLU A 99 6.01 6.71 -7.08
C GLU A 99 5.53 5.62 -6.11
N ALA A 100 4.85 5.98 -5.03
CA ALA A 100 4.48 5.06 -3.97
C ALA A 100 3.12 4.38 -4.19
N ILE A 101 2.10 5.16 -4.57
CA ILE A 101 0.69 4.73 -4.64
C ILE A 101 0.49 3.49 -5.50
N PRO A 102 1.05 3.37 -6.73
CA PRO A 102 0.83 2.19 -7.57
C PRO A 102 1.29 0.88 -6.92
N PHE A 103 2.35 0.93 -6.10
CA PHE A 103 2.85 -0.23 -5.37
C PHE A 103 1.99 -0.56 -4.15
N LEU A 104 1.52 0.45 -3.44
CA LEU A 104 0.64 0.28 -2.28
C LEU A 104 -0.72 -0.29 -2.69
N LEU A 105 -1.27 0.15 -3.82
CA LEU A 105 -2.53 -0.37 -4.37
C LEU A 105 -2.41 -1.84 -4.77
N ARG A 106 -1.31 -2.23 -5.43
CA ARG A 106 -1.05 -3.64 -5.74
C ARG A 106 -0.93 -4.49 -4.48
N GLN A 107 -0.33 -3.95 -3.42
CA GLN A 107 -0.23 -4.64 -2.14
C GLN A 107 -1.61 -4.86 -1.52
N VAL A 108 -2.49 -3.86 -1.55
CA VAL A 108 -3.87 -3.98 -1.07
C VAL A 108 -4.62 -5.07 -1.83
N ALA A 109 -4.43 -5.18 -3.14
CA ALA A 109 -5.06 -6.21 -3.96
C ALA A 109 -4.52 -7.63 -3.65
N SER A 110 -3.24 -7.77 -3.33
CA SER A 110 -2.60 -9.08 -3.06
C SER A 110 -2.77 -9.61 -1.64
N ASP A 111 -3.12 -8.76 -0.67
CA ASP A 111 -3.22 -9.12 0.76
C ASP A 111 -4.54 -9.84 1.13
N SER A 112 -5.15 -10.56 0.22
CA SER A 112 -6.43 -11.26 0.44
C SER A 112 -6.35 -12.46 1.41
N GLU A 113 -5.18 -12.88 1.89
CA GLU A 113 -5.05 -14.07 2.75
C GLU A 113 -4.11 -13.92 3.96
N GLY A 114 -4.71 -13.99 5.14
CA GLY A 114 -4.22 -14.86 6.23
C GLY A 114 -3.08 -14.41 7.12
N ASP A 115 -2.54 -13.19 7.06
CA ASP A 115 -1.48 -12.76 8.00
C ASP A 115 -2.09 -11.96 9.16
N GLY A 116 -1.95 -12.46 10.39
CA GLY A 116 -2.41 -11.74 11.62
C GLY A 116 -1.80 -10.35 11.82
N LEU A 117 -0.90 -9.91 10.94
CA LEU A 117 -0.36 -8.55 10.85
C LEU A 117 -1.17 -7.65 9.90
N GLY A 118 -2.23 -8.15 9.28
CA GLY A 118 -3.02 -7.46 8.24
C GLY A 118 -3.61 -6.12 8.71
N ALA A 119 -4.18 -6.06 9.91
CA ALA A 119 -4.80 -4.84 10.44
C ALA A 119 -3.79 -3.69 10.61
N GLY A 120 -2.59 -3.96 11.12
CA GLY A 120 -1.55 -2.95 11.27
C GLY A 120 -0.98 -2.49 9.93
N ARG A 121 -0.92 -3.39 8.95
CA ARG A 121 -0.48 -3.07 7.58
C ARG A 121 -1.53 -2.21 6.89
N GLN A 122 -2.79 -2.63 6.91
CA GLN A 122 -3.92 -1.85 6.35
C GLN A 122 -3.99 -0.45 6.96
N PHE A 123 -3.84 -0.34 8.28
CA PHE A 123 -3.78 0.95 8.96
C PHE A 123 -2.69 1.87 8.39
N ARG A 124 -1.48 1.33 8.14
CA ARG A 124 -0.39 2.12 7.55
C ARG A 124 -0.68 2.55 6.12
N ILE A 125 -1.23 1.65 5.31
CA ILE A 125 -1.60 1.98 3.93
C ILE A 125 -2.70 3.04 3.92
N ASN A 126 -3.73 2.89 4.74
CA ASN A 126 -4.82 3.86 4.84
C ASN A 126 -4.32 5.25 5.25
N ASN A 127 -3.35 5.35 6.18
CA ASN A 127 -2.75 6.64 6.53
C ASN A 127 -2.11 7.34 5.32
N VAL A 128 -1.49 6.57 4.42
CA VAL A 128 -0.90 7.11 3.19
C VAL A 128 -1.99 7.49 2.19
N LEU A 129 -2.98 6.62 1.97
CA LEU A 129 -4.09 6.88 1.04
C LEU A 129 -4.95 8.06 1.48
N GLU A 130 -5.28 8.17 2.77
CA GLU A 130 -6.03 9.31 3.32
C GLU A 130 -5.28 10.64 3.15
N SER A 131 -3.95 10.63 3.36
CA SER A 131 -3.13 11.82 3.11
C SER A 131 -3.09 12.21 1.63
N TYR A 132 -3.08 11.22 0.74
CA TYR A 132 -3.17 11.47 -0.70
C TYR A 132 -4.53 12.03 -1.11
N ILE A 133 -5.65 11.50 -0.59
CA ILE A 133 -6.99 12.04 -0.80
C ILE A 133 -7.07 13.48 -0.32
N ALA A 134 -6.50 13.79 0.87
CA ALA A 134 -6.45 15.15 1.40
C ALA A 134 -5.65 16.09 0.49
N LEU A 135 -4.55 15.61 -0.10
CA LEU A 135 -3.77 16.36 -1.08
C LEU A 135 -4.60 16.65 -2.34
N MET A 136 -5.30 15.65 -2.88
CA MET A 136 -6.19 15.83 -4.04
C MET A 136 -7.30 16.86 -3.74
N ALA A 137 -7.89 16.82 -2.55
CA ALA A 137 -8.89 17.80 -2.13
C ALA A 137 -8.31 19.25 -2.12
N ARG A 138 -7.05 19.42 -1.70
CA ARG A 138 -6.39 20.74 -1.77
C ARG A 138 -6.18 21.21 -3.22
N TYR A 139 -5.78 20.31 -4.13
CA TYR A 139 -5.68 20.62 -5.56
C TYR A 139 -7.04 21.04 -6.14
N GLN A 140 -8.10 20.30 -5.78
CA GLN A 140 -9.47 20.64 -6.22
C GLN A 140 -9.91 22.01 -5.73
N VAL A 141 -9.68 22.35 -4.46
CA VAL A 141 -10.04 23.67 -3.88
C VAL A 141 -9.31 24.80 -4.60
N ARG A 142 -8.07 24.57 -5.07
CA ARG A 142 -7.31 25.56 -5.86
C ARG A 142 -7.69 25.59 -7.34
N GLY A 143 -8.54 24.67 -7.80
CA GLY A 143 -8.87 24.54 -9.23
C GLY A 143 -7.69 24.03 -10.07
N GLU A 144 -6.73 23.35 -9.48
CA GLU A 144 -5.52 22.86 -10.11
C GLU A 144 -5.63 21.38 -10.49
N LYS A 145 -4.92 20.98 -11.55
CA LYS A 145 -4.73 19.57 -11.89
C LYS A 145 -3.54 18.98 -11.15
N ALA A 146 -3.66 17.75 -10.69
CA ALA A 146 -2.60 17.02 -10.01
C ALA A 146 -1.74 16.27 -11.04
N ASN A 147 -0.65 16.86 -11.50
CA ASN A 147 0.18 16.33 -12.61
C ASN A 147 -0.66 15.99 -13.85
N GLY A 148 -1.57 16.89 -14.25
CA GLY A 148 -2.46 16.72 -15.40
C GLY A 148 -3.73 15.87 -15.11
N ARG A 149 -3.80 15.18 -13.97
CA ARG A 149 -4.95 14.34 -13.57
C ARG A 149 -6.03 15.18 -12.91
N ASP A 150 -7.27 14.66 -13.01
CA ASP A 150 -8.40 15.23 -12.31
C ASP A 150 -8.37 14.83 -10.82
N PRO A 151 -8.22 15.78 -9.87
CA PRO A 151 -8.12 15.44 -8.46
C PRO A 151 -9.40 14.82 -7.89
N VAL A 152 -10.56 15.12 -8.47
CA VAL A 152 -11.85 14.54 -8.03
C VAL A 152 -11.91 13.06 -8.42
N ALA A 153 -11.65 12.75 -9.68
CA ALA A 153 -11.65 11.38 -10.18
C ALA A 153 -10.58 10.52 -9.48
N GLU A 154 -9.39 11.09 -9.29
CA GLU A 154 -8.26 10.41 -8.62
C GLU A 154 -8.61 10.09 -7.15
N SER A 155 -9.09 11.09 -6.39
CA SER A 155 -9.47 10.90 -4.99
C SER A 155 -10.63 9.92 -4.80
N PHE A 156 -11.60 9.90 -5.72
CA PHE A 156 -12.70 8.95 -5.71
C PHE A 156 -12.22 7.50 -5.81
N SER A 157 -11.38 7.19 -6.81
CA SER A 157 -10.82 5.85 -6.99
C SER A 157 -9.97 5.40 -5.80
N ILE A 158 -9.17 6.29 -5.24
CA ILE A 158 -8.34 5.98 -4.05
C ILE A 158 -9.21 5.76 -2.80
N ALA A 159 -10.27 6.54 -2.63
CA ALA A 159 -11.22 6.37 -1.52
C ALA A 159 -11.95 5.02 -1.58
N ASP A 160 -12.26 4.53 -2.77
CA ASP A 160 -12.86 3.21 -2.96
C ASP A 160 -11.92 2.09 -2.49
N VAL A 161 -10.64 2.16 -2.86
CA VAL A 161 -9.62 1.22 -2.37
C VAL A 161 -9.44 1.30 -0.84
N ALA A 162 -9.36 2.51 -0.30
CA ALA A 162 -9.19 2.72 1.15
C ALA A 162 -10.38 2.23 1.97
N ARG A 163 -11.59 2.26 1.41
CA ARG A 163 -12.84 1.75 2.00
C ARG A 163 -12.87 0.23 2.04
N GLY A 164 -12.34 -0.44 1.00
CA GLY A 164 -12.37 -1.89 0.87
C GLY A 164 -11.59 -2.57 1.99
N SER A 165 -12.27 -3.33 2.84
CA SER A 165 -11.60 -4.14 3.86
C SER A 165 -10.99 -5.40 3.26
N ALA A 166 -9.85 -5.86 3.78
CA ALA A 166 -9.26 -7.14 3.41
C ALA A 166 -10.25 -8.31 3.61
N VAL A 167 -11.10 -8.20 4.64
CA VAL A 167 -12.15 -9.20 4.94
C VAL A 167 -13.21 -9.23 3.84
N GLN A 168 -13.71 -8.07 3.40
CA GLN A 168 -14.70 -8.00 2.33
C GLN A 168 -14.14 -8.58 1.02
N ARG A 169 -12.89 -8.27 0.68
CA ARG A 169 -12.23 -8.85 -0.50
C ARG A 169 -12.05 -10.35 -0.37
N ALA A 170 -11.60 -10.84 0.78
CA ALA A 170 -11.44 -12.27 1.03
C ALA A 170 -12.77 -13.03 0.94
N VAL A 171 -13.84 -12.47 1.50
CA VAL A 171 -15.19 -13.05 1.42
C VAL A 171 -15.69 -13.04 -0.03
N ALA A 172 -15.54 -11.94 -0.77
CA ALA A 172 -15.92 -11.86 -2.17
C ALA A 172 -15.15 -12.88 -3.03
N ALA A 173 -13.84 -12.97 -2.86
CA ALA A 173 -12.99 -13.94 -3.55
C ALA A 173 -13.35 -15.40 -3.18
N SER A 174 -13.64 -15.68 -1.90
CA SER A 174 -14.08 -17.01 -1.44
C SER A 174 -15.43 -17.38 -2.03
N SER A 175 -16.39 -16.45 -2.01
CA SER A 175 -17.73 -16.67 -2.59
C SER A 175 -17.67 -16.86 -4.10
N ALA A 176 -16.85 -16.08 -4.80
CA ALA A 176 -16.63 -16.24 -6.24
C ALA A 176 -16.08 -17.63 -6.56
N ARG A 177 -15.11 -18.11 -5.78
CA ARG A 177 -14.53 -19.47 -5.95
C ARG A 177 -15.54 -20.60 -5.64
N ALA A 178 -16.33 -20.43 -4.59
CA ALA A 178 -17.35 -21.43 -4.19
C ALA A 178 -18.48 -21.57 -5.22
N SER A 179 -18.73 -20.54 -6.02
CA SER A 179 -19.78 -20.52 -7.04
C SER A 179 -19.30 -20.91 -8.43
N LEU A 180 -18.06 -21.39 -8.59
CA LEU A 180 -17.49 -21.73 -9.89
C LEU A 180 -18.17 -22.99 -10.49
N PRO A 181 -18.91 -22.84 -11.59
CA PRO A 181 -19.57 -23.97 -12.26
C PRO A 181 -18.62 -24.80 -13.12
N ASP A 182 -17.41 -24.30 -13.40
CA ASP A 182 -16.45 -24.89 -14.34
C ASP A 182 -15.17 -25.34 -13.59
N LEU A 183 -14.89 -26.65 -13.68
CA LEU A 183 -13.70 -27.27 -13.09
C LEU A 183 -12.39 -26.69 -13.68
N ALA A 184 -12.38 -26.31 -14.98
CA ALA A 184 -11.21 -25.73 -15.62
C ALA A 184 -10.91 -24.33 -15.06
N LEU A 185 -11.95 -23.53 -14.80
CA LEU A 185 -11.81 -22.24 -14.14
C LEU A 185 -11.26 -22.40 -12.71
N ALA A 186 -11.83 -23.33 -11.95
CA ALA A 186 -11.40 -23.60 -10.57
C ALA A 186 -9.93 -24.02 -10.50
N GLU A 187 -9.47 -24.84 -11.45
CA GLU A 187 -8.08 -25.29 -11.53
C GLU A 187 -7.14 -24.14 -11.94
N LEU A 188 -7.53 -23.32 -12.91
CA LEU A 188 -6.75 -22.18 -13.37
C LEU A 188 -6.62 -21.11 -12.27
N ALA A 189 -7.73 -20.81 -11.57
CA ALA A 189 -7.75 -19.89 -10.44
C ALA A 189 -6.86 -20.37 -9.29
N ARG A 190 -6.89 -21.68 -8.98
CA ARG A 190 -6.00 -22.27 -7.97
C ARG A 190 -4.53 -22.14 -8.35
N LYS A 191 -4.16 -22.43 -9.61
CA LYS A 191 -2.78 -22.28 -10.10
C LYS A 191 -2.29 -20.85 -9.99
N GLU A 192 -3.11 -19.87 -10.36
CA GLU A 192 -2.76 -18.43 -10.23
C GLU A 192 -2.52 -18.06 -8.77
N GLN A 193 -3.38 -18.48 -7.87
CA GLN A 193 -3.25 -18.23 -6.44
C GLN A 193 -1.99 -18.89 -5.84
N ASP A 194 -1.73 -20.16 -6.17
CA ASP A 194 -0.54 -20.89 -5.70
C ASP A 194 0.75 -20.20 -6.18
N ALA A 195 0.78 -19.74 -7.44
CA ALA A 195 1.91 -18.95 -7.99
C ALA A 195 2.08 -17.62 -7.23
N GLY A 196 1.00 -16.90 -6.95
CA GLY A 196 1.01 -15.65 -6.17
C GLY A 196 1.52 -15.84 -4.75
N ASN A 197 1.06 -16.89 -4.06
CA ASN A 197 1.49 -17.22 -2.69
C ASN A 197 2.98 -17.58 -2.64
N ARG A 198 3.44 -18.38 -3.61
CA ARG A 198 4.85 -18.76 -3.72
C ARG A 198 5.73 -17.55 -4.03
N LEU A 199 5.30 -16.69 -4.96
CA LEU A 199 5.97 -15.43 -5.29
C LEU A 199 6.13 -14.53 -4.06
N SER A 200 5.06 -14.33 -3.30
CA SER A 200 5.07 -13.56 -2.04
C SER A 200 6.05 -14.14 -1.02
N SER A 201 6.07 -15.47 -0.86
CA SER A 201 6.94 -16.16 0.08
C SER A 201 8.42 -16.02 -0.29
N LEU A 202 8.77 -16.23 -1.55
CA LEU A 202 10.15 -16.10 -2.04
C LEU A 202 10.64 -14.64 -1.97
N THR A 203 9.78 -13.67 -2.27
CA THR A 203 10.11 -12.24 -2.13
C THR A 203 10.42 -11.88 -0.68
N LYS A 204 9.64 -12.41 0.29
CA LYS A 204 9.92 -12.23 1.73
C LYS A 204 11.27 -12.84 2.14
N ILE A 205 11.59 -14.04 1.62
CA ILE A 205 12.88 -14.70 1.88
C ILE A 205 14.04 -13.88 1.30
N LEU A 206 13.93 -13.44 0.05
CA LEU A 206 14.93 -12.61 -0.60
C LEU A 206 15.19 -11.30 0.17
N ALA A 207 14.12 -10.61 0.57
CA ALA A 207 14.22 -9.39 1.36
C ALA A 207 14.91 -9.64 2.71
N ARG A 208 14.63 -10.78 3.37
CA ARG A 208 15.28 -11.17 4.62
C ARG A 208 16.78 -11.42 4.44
N LEU A 209 17.18 -12.16 3.39
CA LEU A 209 18.58 -12.41 3.07
C LEU A 209 19.31 -11.11 2.72
N ALA A 210 18.69 -10.22 1.94
CA ALA A 210 19.25 -8.92 1.57
C ALA A 210 19.47 -7.99 2.79
N SER A 211 18.69 -8.16 3.86
CA SER A 211 18.84 -7.39 5.11
C SER A 211 19.95 -7.89 6.03
N MET A 212 20.60 -9.02 5.71
CA MET A 212 21.71 -9.55 6.51
C MET A 212 22.98 -8.71 6.32
N PRO A 213 23.90 -8.67 7.33
CA PRO A 213 25.21 -8.06 7.19
C PRO A 213 25.99 -8.66 6.01
N GLU A 214 26.83 -7.85 5.36
CA GLU A 214 27.51 -8.20 4.11
C GLU A 214 28.27 -9.53 4.15
N GLY A 215 28.94 -9.85 5.26
CA GLY A 215 29.65 -11.13 5.44
C GLY A 215 28.76 -12.35 5.75
N GLN A 216 27.45 -12.18 5.88
CA GLN A 216 26.47 -13.23 6.17
C GLN A 216 25.47 -13.43 5.02
N ARG A 217 25.58 -12.63 3.94
CA ARG A 217 24.72 -12.75 2.78
C ARG A 217 25.09 -13.97 1.96
N LEU A 218 24.07 -14.66 1.48
CA LEU A 218 24.20 -15.81 0.59
C LEU A 218 23.94 -15.36 -0.85
N ASP A 219 24.90 -14.64 -1.44
CA ASP A 219 24.70 -13.95 -2.73
C ASP A 219 24.29 -14.90 -3.86
N THR A 220 24.86 -16.11 -3.94
CA THR A 220 24.44 -17.13 -4.90
C THR A 220 22.97 -17.53 -4.74
N VAL A 221 22.55 -17.77 -3.50
CA VAL A 221 21.14 -18.11 -3.18
C VAL A 221 20.21 -16.95 -3.54
N MET A 222 20.65 -15.71 -3.31
CA MET A 222 19.85 -14.53 -3.67
C MET A 222 19.68 -14.38 -5.19
N VAL A 223 20.70 -14.70 -5.97
CA VAL A 223 20.62 -14.71 -7.45
C VAL A 223 19.63 -15.77 -7.94
N ASP A 224 19.70 -16.98 -7.39
CA ASP A 224 18.80 -18.06 -7.77
C ASP A 224 17.35 -17.78 -7.35
N LEU A 225 17.12 -17.29 -6.13
CA LEU A 225 15.80 -16.85 -5.67
C LEU A 225 15.21 -15.77 -6.59
N ARG A 226 16.03 -14.82 -7.01
CA ARG A 226 15.58 -13.76 -7.92
C ARG A 226 15.13 -14.31 -9.27
N ARG A 227 15.89 -15.23 -9.83
CA ARG A 227 15.52 -15.89 -11.09
C ARG A 227 14.20 -16.65 -10.94
N GLU A 228 14.01 -17.36 -9.82
CA GLU A 228 12.76 -18.06 -9.54
C GLU A 228 11.58 -17.08 -9.35
N ILE A 229 11.78 -15.97 -8.66
CA ILE A 229 10.79 -14.88 -8.50
C ILE A 229 10.39 -14.33 -9.88
N ASP A 230 11.36 -14.01 -10.74
CA ASP A 230 11.08 -13.47 -12.08
C ASP A 230 10.32 -14.46 -12.96
N GLN A 231 10.62 -15.75 -12.83
CA GLN A 231 9.91 -16.82 -13.56
C GLN A 231 8.47 -16.98 -13.05
N LEU A 232 8.27 -17.04 -11.74
CA LEU A 232 6.94 -17.13 -11.13
C LEU A 232 6.08 -15.90 -11.43
N ALA A 233 6.68 -14.71 -11.47
CA ALA A 233 5.95 -13.49 -11.82
C ALA A 233 5.45 -13.54 -13.27
N LYS A 234 6.24 -14.07 -14.21
CA LYS A 234 5.81 -14.29 -15.60
C LYS A 234 4.72 -15.34 -15.70
N GLU A 235 4.86 -16.44 -14.97
CA GLU A 235 3.86 -17.51 -14.92
C GLU A 235 2.52 -16.99 -14.38
N GLN A 236 2.54 -16.26 -13.25
CA GLN A 236 1.34 -15.65 -12.67
C GLN A 236 0.68 -14.65 -13.63
N ALA A 237 1.48 -13.81 -14.32
CA ALA A 237 0.95 -12.87 -15.31
C ALA A 237 0.28 -13.60 -16.49
N GLY A 238 0.86 -14.71 -16.95
CA GLY A 238 0.27 -15.57 -17.98
C GLY A 238 -1.07 -16.16 -17.55
N LEU A 239 -1.13 -16.73 -16.34
CA LEU A 239 -2.35 -17.29 -15.75
C LEU A 239 -3.45 -16.22 -15.59
N ARG A 240 -3.10 -15.01 -15.17
CA ARG A 240 -4.04 -13.87 -15.10
C ARG A 240 -4.56 -13.46 -16.48
N THR A 241 -3.70 -13.45 -17.49
CA THR A 241 -4.11 -13.16 -18.87
C THR A 241 -5.07 -14.22 -19.40
N GLU A 242 -4.80 -15.50 -19.11
CA GLU A 242 -5.69 -16.61 -19.50
C GLU A 242 -7.04 -16.52 -18.75
N LEU A 243 -7.03 -16.24 -17.44
CA LEU A 243 -8.25 -15.99 -16.67
C LEU A 243 -9.04 -14.82 -17.24
N ALA A 244 -8.37 -13.72 -17.61
CA ALA A 244 -9.03 -12.54 -18.18
C ALA A 244 -9.70 -12.83 -19.51
N SER A 245 -9.06 -13.63 -20.36
CA SER A 245 -9.60 -13.95 -21.68
C SER A 245 -10.74 -14.98 -21.64
N ARG A 246 -10.63 -15.98 -20.77
CA ARG A 246 -11.62 -17.07 -20.71
C ARG A 246 -12.76 -16.82 -19.74
N PHE A 247 -12.49 -16.07 -18.67
CA PHE A 247 -13.41 -15.89 -17.55
C PHE A 247 -13.38 -14.44 -17.03
N PRO A 248 -13.75 -13.43 -17.85
CA PRO A 248 -13.66 -12.02 -17.49
C PRO A 248 -14.50 -11.66 -16.26
N ASP A 249 -15.68 -12.25 -16.12
CA ASP A 249 -16.56 -12.01 -14.96
C ASP A 249 -15.95 -12.51 -13.65
N TYR A 250 -15.21 -13.62 -13.68
CA TYR A 250 -14.52 -14.13 -12.52
C TYR A 250 -13.44 -13.16 -12.02
N LEU A 251 -12.63 -12.62 -12.92
CA LEU A 251 -11.59 -11.65 -12.53
C LEU A 251 -12.18 -10.38 -11.94
N SER A 252 -13.28 -9.89 -12.47
CA SER A 252 -13.95 -8.71 -11.92
C SER A 252 -14.48 -8.93 -10.50
N LEU A 253 -14.78 -10.18 -10.13
CA LEU A 253 -15.23 -10.55 -8.78
C LEU A 253 -14.07 -10.75 -7.80
N VAL A 254 -12.94 -11.32 -8.26
CA VAL A 254 -11.80 -11.68 -7.39
C VAL A 254 -10.81 -10.54 -7.23
N ASP A 255 -10.62 -9.73 -8.27
CA ASP A 255 -9.75 -8.56 -8.30
C ASP A 255 -10.50 -7.36 -8.88
N PRO A 256 -11.53 -6.86 -8.17
CA PRO A 256 -12.34 -5.76 -8.66
C PRO A 256 -11.47 -4.51 -8.82
N ARG A 257 -11.53 -3.91 -9.99
CA ARG A 257 -10.90 -2.60 -10.21
C ARG A 257 -11.61 -1.57 -9.32
N PRO A 258 -10.85 -0.59 -8.78
CA PRO A 258 -11.46 0.52 -8.07
C PRO A 258 -12.52 1.19 -8.96
N ALA A 259 -13.66 1.53 -8.37
CA ALA A 259 -14.70 2.24 -9.10
C ALA A 259 -14.14 3.55 -9.66
N SER A 260 -14.36 3.81 -10.94
CA SER A 260 -14.04 5.11 -11.53
C SER A 260 -15.25 6.03 -11.50
N LEU A 261 -15.00 7.32 -11.41
CA LEU A 261 -16.07 8.33 -11.50
C LEU A 261 -16.83 8.22 -12.84
N ALA A 262 -16.11 7.94 -13.93
CA ALA A 262 -16.69 7.79 -15.26
C ALA A 262 -17.61 6.56 -15.35
N ASP A 263 -17.22 5.42 -14.75
CA ASP A 263 -18.06 4.22 -14.72
C ASP A 263 -19.35 4.46 -13.92
N MET A 264 -19.24 5.16 -12.80
CA MET A 264 -20.41 5.55 -12.00
C MET A 264 -21.35 6.47 -12.77
N GLN A 265 -20.81 7.49 -13.44
CA GLN A 265 -21.60 8.39 -14.28
C GLN A 265 -22.30 7.66 -15.44
N ALA A 266 -21.61 6.71 -16.07
CA ALA A 266 -22.16 5.92 -17.15
C ALA A 266 -23.29 4.96 -16.70
N ALA A 267 -23.27 4.56 -15.43
CA ALA A 267 -24.30 3.67 -14.86
C ALA A 267 -25.58 4.40 -14.43
N LEU A 268 -25.53 5.72 -14.23
CA LEU A 268 -26.68 6.53 -13.82
C LEU A 268 -27.56 6.89 -15.01
N LYS A 269 -28.89 6.90 -14.81
CA LYS A 269 -29.84 7.46 -15.73
C LYS A 269 -29.85 8.98 -15.65
N SER A 270 -30.49 9.62 -16.61
CA SER A 270 -30.54 11.09 -16.72
C SER A 270 -31.26 11.80 -15.56
N ASP A 271 -32.06 11.07 -14.79
CA ASP A 271 -32.81 11.53 -13.62
C ASP A 271 -32.27 10.98 -12.29
N GLU A 272 -31.15 10.29 -12.32
CA GLU A 272 -30.51 9.71 -11.17
C GLU A 272 -29.24 10.51 -10.78
N ALA A 273 -28.95 10.57 -9.50
CA ALA A 273 -27.71 11.09 -8.95
C ALA A 273 -27.18 10.13 -7.86
N ALA A 274 -25.87 10.02 -7.75
CA ALA A 274 -25.26 9.23 -6.70
C ALA A 274 -24.47 10.14 -5.74
N VAL A 275 -24.42 9.75 -4.46
CA VAL A 275 -23.60 10.39 -3.45
C VAL A 275 -22.68 9.33 -2.85
N ALA A 276 -21.39 9.52 -3.01
CA ALA A 276 -20.38 8.68 -2.39
C ALA A 276 -19.74 9.41 -1.20
N LEU A 277 -19.57 8.69 -0.10
CA LEU A 277 -19.00 9.21 1.14
C LEU A 277 -17.74 8.41 1.52
N TYR A 278 -16.69 9.10 1.94
CA TYR A 278 -15.54 8.48 2.58
C TYR A 278 -15.25 9.21 3.90
N VAL A 279 -15.45 8.51 5.00
CA VAL A 279 -15.16 9.03 6.34
C VAL A 279 -13.71 8.68 6.66
N ALA A 280 -12.83 9.66 6.49
CA ALA A 280 -11.45 9.57 6.94
C ALA A 280 -11.35 10.04 8.39
N ARG A 281 -10.19 9.93 8.98
CA ARG A 281 -9.97 10.26 10.40
C ARG A 281 -10.29 11.70 10.76
N ASP A 282 -9.82 12.65 9.95
CA ASP A 282 -9.91 14.09 10.29
C ASP A 282 -11.05 14.80 9.55
N GLN A 283 -11.60 14.20 8.48
CA GLN A 283 -12.62 14.83 7.64
C GLN A 283 -13.39 13.80 6.82
N THR A 284 -14.56 14.18 6.35
CA THR A 284 -15.37 13.37 5.45
C THR A 284 -15.31 13.96 4.05
N TYR A 285 -15.07 13.11 3.05
CA TYR A 285 -15.10 13.46 1.64
C TYR A 285 -16.44 13.04 1.05
N VAL A 286 -16.99 13.90 0.22
CA VAL A 286 -18.30 13.70 -0.43
C VAL A 286 -18.14 13.96 -1.92
N TRP A 287 -18.51 12.98 -2.73
CA TRP A 287 -18.63 13.14 -4.19
C TRP A 287 -20.10 13.07 -4.57
N THR A 288 -20.56 14.05 -5.32
CA THR A 288 -21.87 14.06 -5.98
C THR A 288 -21.67 13.78 -7.45
N ILE A 289 -22.36 12.80 -7.96
CA ILE A 289 -22.18 12.25 -9.29
C ILE A 289 -23.49 12.35 -10.06
#